data_7250a56b886f56a42d9ca31803be716c
#
_entry.id   7250a56b886f56a42d9ca31803be716c
#
_cell.length_a   1.000
_cell.length_b   1.000
_cell.length_c   1.000
_cell.angle_alpha   90.00
_cell.angle_beta   90.00
_cell.angle_gamma   90.00
#
_symmetry.space_group_name_H-M   'P 1'
#
loop_
_entity.id
_entity.type
_entity.pdbx_description
1 polymer ?
#
loop_
_entity_poly.entity_id
_entity_poly.type
_entity_poly.pdbx_seq_one_letter_code
_entity_poly.pdbx_strand_id
1 'polypeptide(L)'
;MGLLLLVVLWLITFASMYFFVAKVWWFPPGASAVSAAFDHQFVNTGIAMGIVFVVAQVGLGILLWKYRDRGKTSRAQYYSGETRPEILVLVFAALLFMTTDIGVDLLGGHLWAAERFRPAAPNAVQVEVTGMQFVWYFRYPGPDGKFGATRPELEDASAGGEAALGLDPQDPASKDDVVTGTMVVPVNREVEVILRAHDVIHSLSLPAMRFKQDAVPGLAIHMHFTPTQEGDFAAVCDQLCGLGHYKMHGIVKVVSQEEFDKWLAAREAEKQ
;
A
#
# COMPACT_ATOMS: atom_id res chain seq x y z
N MET A 1 15.18 -13.69 37.99
CA MET A 1 14.50 -12.71 37.14
C MET A 1 15.27 -12.43 35.84
N GLY A 2 16.52 -11.88 35.88
CA GLY A 2 17.28 -11.50 34.67
C GLY A 2 17.53 -12.63 33.66
N LEU A 3 17.78 -13.88 34.11
CA LEU A 3 17.95 -15.00 33.20
C LEU A 3 16.64 -15.36 32.48
N LEU A 4 15.51 -15.32 33.18
CA LEU A 4 14.18 -15.56 32.56
C LEU A 4 13.88 -14.51 31.51
N LEU A 5 14.12 -13.23 31.81
CA LEU A 5 13.91 -12.13 30.83
C LEU A 5 14.80 -12.29 29.61
N LEU A 6 16.08 -12.68 29.77
CA LEU A 6 16.99 -12.95 28.65
C LEU A 6 16.44 -14.09 27.77
N VAL A 7 16.06 -15.22 28.39
CA VAL A 7 15.57 -16.38 27.63
C VAL A 7 14.28 -16.02 26.86
N VAL A 8 13.33 -15.36 27.49
CA VAL A 8 12.08 -14.92 26.84
C VAL A 8 12.37 -13.96 25.69
N LEU A 9 13.25 -12.96 25.90
CA LEU A 9 13.66 -12.00 24.89
C LEU A 9 14.24 -12.70 23.66
N TRP A 10 15.18 -13.60 23.86
CA TRP A 10 15.83 -14.31 22.75
C TRP A 10 14.89 -15.29 22.05
N LEU A 11 14.01 -15.97 22.78
CA LEU A 11 12.99 -16.82 22.17
C LEU A 11 12.07 -16.02 21.24
N ILE A 12 11.59 -14.85 21.69
CA ILE A 12 10.76 -13.96 20.86
C ILE A 12 11.56 -13.49 19.65
N THR A 13 12.80 -13.05 19.84
CA THR A 13 13.67 -12.56 18.76
C THR A 13 13.87 -13.62 17.69
N PHE A 14 14.30 -14.82 18.07
CA PHE A 14 14.59 -15.88 17.11
C PHE A 14 13.31 -16.45 16.48
N ALA A 15 12.20 -16.52 17.21
CA ALA A 15 10.92 -16.89 16.64
C ALA A 15 10.44 -15.87 15.59
N SER A 16 10.56 -14.56 15.88
CA SER A 16 10.22 -13.51 14.91
C SER A 16 11.08 -13.59 13.65
N MET A 17 12.39 -13.80 13.81
CA MET A 17 13.29 -13.97 12.67
C MET A 17 12.99 -15.25 11.87
N TYR A 18 12.62 -16.34 12.53
CA TYR A 18 12.21 -17.57 11.86
C TYR A 18 10.98 -17.32 10.98
N PHE A 19 9.91 -16.68 11.50
CA PHE A 19 8.72 -16.39 10.73
C PHE A 19 8.99 -15.48 9.52
N PHE A 20 9.88 -14.51 9.68
CA PHE A 20 10.29 -13.63 8.58
C PHE A 20 11.08 -14.39 7.50
N VAL A 21 12.10 -15.16 7.88
CA VAL A 21 12.94 -15.91 6.93
C VAL A 21 12.15 -17.03 6.24
N ALA A 22 11.27 -17.71 6.98
CA ALA A 22 10.39 -18.75 6.45
C ALA A 22 9.22 -18.19 5.62
N LYS A 23 9.09 -16.85 5.54
CA LYS A 23 8.01 -16.15 4.81
C LYS A 23 6.62 -16.64 5.22
N VAL A 24 6.41 -16.91 6.52
CA VAL A 24 5.10 -17.30 7.06
C VAL A 24 4.19 -16.07 7.04
N TRP A 25 2.97 -16.21 6.51
CA TRP A 25 2.02 -15.09 6.28
C TRP A 25 2.59 -13.99 5.38
N TRP A 26 3.30 -14.40 4.33
CA TRP A 26 3.87 -13.47 3.36
C TRP A 26 2.79 -12.84 2.47
N PHE A 27 3.10 -11.71 1.87
CA PHE A 27 2.22 -11.05 0.92
C PHE A 27 2.06 -11.87 -0.38
N PRO A 28 0.96 -11.69 -1.16
CA PRO A 28 0.70 -12.45 -2.37
C PRO A 28 1.80 -12.23 -3.43
N PRO A 29 1.93 -13.14 -4.41
CA PRO A 29 2.84 -12.93 -5.55
C PRO A 29 2.59 -11.59 -6.23
N GLY A 30 3.66 -10.92 -6.67
CA GLY A 30 3.57 -9.66 -7.38
C GLY A 30 3.05 -9.86 -8.80
N ALA A 31 2.12 -9.01 -9.23
CA ALA A 31 1.46 -9.07 -10.54
C ALA A 31 1.49 -7.74 -11.31
N SER A 32 2.42 -6.84 -10.97
CA SER A 32 2.66 -5.59 -11.70
C SER A 32 4.12 -5.45 -12.11
N ALA A 33 4.38 -4.55 -13.07
CA ALA A 33 5.71 -4.28 -13.59
C ALA A 33 6.71 -3.83 -12.51
N VAL A 34 6.25 -3.15 -11.47
CA VAL A 34 7.07 -2.64 -10.37
C VAL A 34 7.20 -3.62 -9.20
N SER A 35 6.37 -4.69 -9.15
CA SER A 35 6.30 -5.61 -8.02
C SER A 35 7.65 -6.20 -7.65
N ALA A 36 8.45 -6.64 -8.61
CA ALA A 36 9.76 -7.22 -8.35
C ALA A 36 10.70 -6.23 -7.67
N ALA A 37 10.71 -4.96 -8.10
CA ALA A 37 11.56 -3.92 -7.54
C ALA A 37 11.15 -3.58 -6.10
N PHE A 38 9.85 -3.44 -5.83
CA PHE A 38 9.32 -3.25 -4.48
C PHE A 38 9.63 -4.44 -3.57
N ASP A 39 9.46 -5.67 -4.05
CA ASP A 39 9.73 -6.88 -3.27
C ASP A 39 11.22 -6.99 -2.92
N HIS A 40 12.12 -6.68 -3.87
CA HIS A 40 13.56 -6.60 -3.61
C HIS A 40 13.90 -5.54 -2.56
N GLN A 41 13.33 -4.34 -2.70
CA GLN A 41 13.52 -3.26 -1.72
C GLN A 41 13.04 -3.67 -0.34
N PHE A 42 11.85 -4.27 -0.24
CA PHE A 42 11.29 -4.76 1.02
C PHE A 42 12.19 -5.82 1.67
N VAL A 43 12.64 -6.80 0.91
CA VAL A 43 13.53 -7.86 1.41
C VAL A 43 14.88 -7.30 1.86
N ASN A 44 15.51 -6.42 1.08
CA ASN A 44 16.77 -5.79 1.42
C ASN A 44 16.67 -4.95 2.69
N THR A 45 15.61 -4.16 2.81
CA THR A 45 15.30 -3.39 4.03
C THR A 45 15.09 -4.33 5.22
N GLY A 46 14.32 -5.40 5.03
CA GLY A 46 14.06 -6.42 6.04
C GLY A 46 15.33 -7.12 6.52
N ILE A 47 16.28 -7.42 5.62
CA ILE A 47 17.59 -7.99 5.99
C ILE A 47 18.40 -6.99 6.80
N ALA A 48 18.54 -5.74 6.33
CA ALA A 48 19.32 -4.71 7.01
C ALA A 48 18.76 -4.43 8.41
N MET A 49 17.45 -4.20 8.53
CA MET A 49 16.78 -3.97 9.80
C MET A 49 16.79 -5.20 10.69
N GLY A 50 16.64 -6.41 10.13
CA GLY A 50 16.72 -7.68 10.85
C GLY A 50 18.06 -7.90 11.51
N ILE A 51 19.18 -7.56 10.84
CA ILE A 51 20.52 -7.63 11.43
C ILE A 51 20.63 -6.67 12.62
N VAL A 52 20.23 -5.41 12.45
CA VAL A 52 20.27 -4.40 13.54
C VAL A 52 19.39 -4.84 14.70
N PHE A 53 18.19 -5.35 14.41
CA PHE A 53 17.26 -5.87 15.41
C PHE A 53 17.88 -7.01 16.23
N VAL A 54 18.45 -8.04 15.57
CA VAL A 54 19.07 -9.19 16.25
C VAL A 54 20.25 -8.73 17.11
N VAL A 55 21.13 -7.89 16.59
CA VAL A 55 22.28 -7.35 17.34
C VAL A 55 21.82 -6.59 18.58
N ALA A 56 20.81 -5.72 18.43
CA ALA A 56 20.25 -4.97 19.56
C ALA A 56 19.62 -5.89 20.62
N GLN A 57 18.81 -6.87 20.21
CA GLN A 57 18.14 -7.80 21.13
C GLN A 57 19.12 -8.75 21.84
N VAL A 58 20.12 -9.25 21.11
CA VAL A 58 21.19 -10.06 21.72
C VAL A 58 21.99 -9.22 22.71
N GLY A 59 22.37 -8.00 22.34
CA GLY A 59 23.06 -7.07 23.24
C GLY A 59 22.24 -6.74 24.48
N LEU A 60 20.95 -6.44 24.33
CA LEU A 60 20.04 -6.20 25.45
C LEU A 60 19.96 -7.42 26.40
N GLY A 61 19.84 -8.61 25.83
CA GLY A 61 19.83 -9.84 26.62
C GLY A 61 21.11 -10.04 27.41
N ILE A 62 22.27 -9.77 26.80
CA ILE A 62 23.57 -9.82 27.49
C ILE A 62 23.63 -8.81 28.65
N LEU A 63 23.15 -7.59 28.43
CA LEU A 63 23.09 -6.55 29.46
C LEU A 63 22.17 -6.96 30.62
N LEU A 64 20.98 -7.51 30.34
CA LEU A 64 20.05 -8.02 31.33
C LEU A 64 20.69 -9.13 32.20
N TRP A 65 21.47 -10.00 31.56
CA TRP A 65 22.19 -11.05 32.25
C TRP A 65 23.39 -10.52 33.07
N LYS A 66 24.19 -9.64 32.47
CA LYS A 66 25.39 -9.07 33.07
C LYS A 66 25.07 -8.19 34.28
N TYR A 67 24.03 -7.35 34.16
CA TYR A 67 23.63 -6.36 35.18
C TYR A 67 22.46 -6.82 36.04
N ARG A 68 22.12 -8.13 36.04
CA ARG A 68 21.10 -8.66 36.92
C ARG A 68 21.47 -8.45 38.38
N ASP A 69 20.49 -8.29 39.24
CA ASP A 69 20.68 -8.19 40.66
C ASP A 69 21.34 -9.49 41.21
N ARG A 70 22.47 -9.32 41.87
CA ARG A 70 23.26 -10.41 42.53
C ARG A 70 23.26 -10.30 44.04
N GLY A 71 22.40 -9.46 44.60
CA GLY A 71 22.28 -9.24 46.04
C GLY A 71 22.74 -7.86 46.51
N LYS A 72 22.58 -7.59 47.80
CA LYS A 72 22.69 -6.25 48.42
C LYS A 72 24.09 -5.60 48.36
N THR A 73 25.12 -6.30 47.88
CA THR A 73 26.49 -5.78 47.83
C THR A 73 26.89 -5.20 46.47
N SER A 74 26.10 -5.41 45.43
CA SER A 74 26.41 -4.86 44.12
C SER A 74 25.81 -3.46 43.96
N ARG A 75 26.66 -2.45 43.78
CA ARG A 75 26.21 -1.09 43.46
C ARG A 75 26.22 -0.88 41.95
N ALA A 76 25.22 -0.14 41.46
CA ALA A 76 25.20 0.32 40.06
C ALA A 76 26.34 1.30 39.82
N GLN A 77 27.05 1.13 38.70
CA GLN A 77 28.04 2.10 38.26
C GLN A 77 27.30 3.20 37.49
N TYR A 78 27.64 4.45 37.79
CA TYR A 78 27.13 5.60 37.08
C TYR A 78 27.90 5.81 35.75
N TYR A 79 27.18 5.97 34.68
CA TYR A 79 27.71 6.36 33.36
C TYR A 79 27.15 7.71 33.01
N SER A 80 28.03 8.73 32.85
CA SER A 80 27.61 10.11 32.60
C SER A 80 27.20 10.36 31.15
N GLY A 81 27.63 9.53 30.21
CA GLY A 81 27.52 9.76 28.79
C GLY A 81 28.53 10.78 28.22
N GLU A 82 29.45 11.26 29.05
CA GLU A 82 30.40 12.34 28.70
C GLU A 82 31.81 11.82 28.41
N THR A 83 32.09 10.58 28.68
CA THR A 83 33.40 10.00 28.40
C THR A 83 33.58 9.69 26.92
N ARG A 84 34.82 9.78 26.42
CA ARG A 84 35.09 9.51 24.97
C ARG A 84 34.53 8.18 24.47
N PRO A 85 34.69 7.03 25.18
CA PRO A 85 34.10 5.78 24.70
C PRO A 85 32.57 5.78 24.66
N GLU A 86 31.91 6.45 25.62
CA GLU A 86 30.45 6.58 25.67
C GLU A 86 29.94 7.44 24.49
N ILE A 87 30.60 8.57 24.21
CA ILE A 87 30.32 9.43 23.07
C ILE A 87 30.52 8.66 21.75
N LEU A 88 31.62 7.88 21.63
CA LEU A 88 31.87 7.08 20.43
C LEU A 88 30.77 6.04 20.17
N VAL A 89 30.25 5.40 21.21
CA VAL A 89 29.12 4.46 21.07
C VAL A 89 27.87 5.18 20.58
N LEU A 90 27.56 6.36 21.12
CA LEU A 90 26.41 7.17 20.69
C LEU A 90 26.57 7.64 19.23
N VAL A 91 27.75 8.13 18.86
CA VAL A 91 28.05 8.57 17.49
C VAL A 91 27.96 7.39 16.51
N PHE A 92 28.50 6.23 16.89
CA PHE A 92 28.40 5.00 16.07
C PHE A 92 26.94 4.60 15.85
N ALA A 93 26.13 4.58 16.93
CA ALA A 93 24.70 4.26 16.83
C ALA A 93 23.94 5.25 15.94
N ALA A 94 24.22 6.55 16.09
CA ALA A 94 23.62 7.59 15.26
C ALA A 94 24.03 7.45 13.77
N LEU A 95 25.30 7.20 13.48
CA LEU A 95 25.78 6.99 12.11
C LEU A 95 25.18 5.72 11.50
N LEU A 96 25.08 4.63 12.27
CA LEU A 96 24.44 3.40 11.81
C LEU A 96 22.97 3.64 11.46
N PHE A 97 22.24 4.35 12.31
CA PHE A 97 20.86 4.71 12.07
C PHE A 97 20.72 5.58 10.81
N MET A 98 21.46 6.69 10.74
CA MET A 98 21.41 7.60 9.60
C MET A 98 21.77 6.93 8.27
N THR A 99 22.81 6.09 8.23
CA THR A 99 23.22 5.42 6.99
C THR A 99 22.18 4.40 6.52
N THR A 100 21.53 3.69 7.44
CA THR A 100 20.46 2.75 7.10
C THR A 100 19.22 3.48 6.60
N ASP A 101 18.80 4.53 7.29
CA ASP A 101 17.61 5.32 6.99
C ASP A 101 17.75 6.01 5.62
N ILE A 102 18.82 6.80 5.44
CA ILE A 102 19.11 7.47 4.15
C ILE A 102 19.26 6.44 3.01
N GLY A 103 19.90 5.28 3.27
CA GLY A 103 20.04 4.24 2.27
C GLY A 103 18.70 3.66 1.82
N VAL A 104 17.78 3.42 2.74
CA VAL A 104 16.42 2.95 2.44
C VAL A 104 15.63 4.00 1.67
N ASP A 105 15.68 5.27 2.12
CA ASP A 105 14.96 6.38 1.47
C ASP A 105 15.45 6.64 0.04
N LEU A 106 16.76 6.66 -0.18
CA LEU A 106 17.33 6.88 -1.51
C LEU A 106 17.01 5.73 -2.48
N LEU A 107 16.98 4.49 -2.00
CA LEU A 107 16.66 3.32 -2.81
C LEU A 107 15.15 3.17 -3.06
N GLY A 108 14.29 3.52 -2.10
CA GLY A 108 12.85 3.38 -2.20
C GLY A 108 12.16 4.57 -2.86
N GLY A 109 12.67 5.77 -2.63
CA GLY A 109 12.01 7.02 -3.05
C GLY A 109 11.78 7.12 -4.56
N HIS A 110 12.71 6.65 -5.38
CA HIS A 110 12.55 6.68 -6.83
C HIS A 110 11.48 5.70 -7.34
N LEU A 111 11.30 4.55 -6.69
CA LEU A 111 10.23 3.60 -7.04
C LEU A 111 8.86 4.21 -6.75
N TRP A 112 8.73 4.83 -5.58
CA TRP A 112 7.50 5.52 -5.19
C TRP A 112 7.19 6.72 -6.11
N ALA A 113 8.21 7.50 -6.46
CA ALA A 113 8.07 8.65 -7.36
C ALA A 113 7.68 8.23 -8.79
N ALA A 114 8.16 7.07 -9.24
CA ALA A 114 7.86 6.55 -10.58
C ALA A 114 6.38 6.23 -10.78
N GLU A 115 5.63 5.89 -9.72
CA GLU A 115 4.19 5.62 -9.80
C GLU A 115 3.31 6.87 -9.63
N ARG A 116 3.86 7.97 -9.08
CA ARG A 116 3.05 9.11 -8.63
C ARG A 116 3.37 10.42 -9.32
N PHE A 117 4.62 10.66 -9.70
CA PHE A 117 5.05 11.99 -10.16
C PHE A 117 5.31 12.08 -11.65
N ARG A 118 5.40 10.97 -12.38
CA ARG A 118 5.42 11.03 -13.83
C ARG A 118 3.99 11.08 -14.39
N PRO A 119 3.75 11.70 -15.53
CA PRO A 119 2.47 11.56 -16.22
C PRO A 119 2.27 10.11 -16.68
N ALA A 120 1.01 9.68 -16.74
CA ALA A 120 0.65 8.39 -17.32
C ALA A 120 1.02 8.34 -18.82
N ALA A 121 1.19 7.14 -19.36
CA ALA A 121 1.43 6.97 -20.80
C ALA A 121 0.22 7.48 -21.61
N PRO A 122 0.42 8.05 -22.80
CA PRO A 122 -0.69 8.60 -23.60
C PRO A 122 -1.77 7.57 -23.96
N ASN A 123 -1.43 6.28 -23.93
CA ASN A 123 -2.33 5.17 -24.21
C ASN A 123 -2.76 4.39 -22.95
N ALA A 124 -2.56 4.96 -21.77
CA ALA A 124 -3.00 4.35 -20.51
C ALA A 124 -4.53 4.19 -20.51
N VAL A 125 -5.00 3.13 -19.89
CA VAL A 125 -6.44 2.98 -19.58
C VAL A 125 -6.75 3.85 -18.39
N GLN A 126 -7.66 4.80 -18.56
CA GLN A 126 -8.09 5.66 -17.45
C GLN A 126 -9.23 5.00 -16.69
N VAL A 127 -9.11 4.96 -15.36
CA VAL A 127 -10.15 4.48 -14.46
C VAL A 127 -10.28 5.44 -13.29
N GLU A 128 -11.42 6.12 -13.20
CA GLU A 128 -11.76 6.86 -12.00
C GLU A 128 -12.30 5.90 -10.94
N VAL A 129 -11.70 5.94 -9.74
CA VAL A 129 -12.05 5.06 -8.62
C VAL A 129 -12.59 5.90 -7.48
N THR A 130 -13.84 5.68 -7.12
CA THR A 130 -14.46 6.40 -6.00
C THR A 130 -14.77 5.44 -4.85
N GLY A 131 -14.22 5.73 -3.68
CA GLY A 131 -14.55 5.06 -2.42
C GLY A 131 -15.77 5.72 -1.77
N MET A 132 -16.72 4.88 -1.37
CA MET A 132 -17.92 5.27 -0.60
C MET A 132 -18.17 4.19 0.44
N GLN A 133 -18.72 4.52 1.60
CA GLN A 133 -19.05 3.57 2.67
C GLN A 133 -20.15 2.58 2.25
N PHE A 134 -19.92 1.29 1.90
CA PHE A 134 -18.65 0.55 2.00
C PHE A 134 -18.40 -0.18 0.68
N VAL A 135 -18.20 0.56 -0.40
CA VAL A 135 -18.10 0.04 -1.77
C VAL A 135 -17.04 0.83 -2.56
N TRP A 136 -16.47 0.18 -3.58
CA TRP A 136 -15.66 0.82 -4.61
C TRP A 136 -16.45 0.92 -5.90
N TYR A 137 -16.51 2.11 -6.51
CA TYR A 137 -17.01 2.33 -7.85
C TYR A 137 -15.85 2.56 -8.79
N PHE A 138 -15.86 1.86 -9.93
CA PHE A 138 -14.89 1.99 -11.01
C PHE A 138 -15.59 2.57 -12.23
N ARG A 139 -15.15 3.73 -12.68
CA ARG A 139 -15.71 4.45 -13.79
C ARG A 139 -14.72 4.56 -14.91
N TYR A 140 -15.14 4.27 -16.13
CA TYR A 140 -14.34 4.37 -17.35
C TYR A 140 -14.94 5.47 -18.22
N PRO A 141 -14.10 6.28 -18.91
CA PRO A 141 -14.61 7.19 -19.91
C PRO A 141 -15.18 6.40 -21.09
N GLY A 142 -16.23 6.92 -21.68
CA GLY A 142 -16.84 6.32 -22.86
C GLY A 142 -15.96 6.42 -24.12
N PRO A 143 -16.52 6.16 -25.31
CA PRO A 143 -15.81 6.24 -26.58
C PRO A 143 -15.21 7.61 -26.90
N ASP A 144 -15.71 8.67 -26.27
CA ASP A 144 -15.17 10.03 -26.42
C ASP A 144 -13.86 10.24 -25.64
N GLY A 145 -13.50 9.28 -24.75
CA GLY A 145 -12.30 9.31 -23.93
C GLY A 145 -12.31 10.38 -22.83
N LYS A 146 -13.48 10.86 -22.42
CA LYS A 146 -13.63 11.91 -21.41
C LYS A 146 -14.60 11.47 -20.33
N PHE A 147 -14.25 11.76 -19.09
CA PHE A 147 -15.20 11.62 -17.99
C PHE A 147 -16.21 12.76 -18.02
N GLY A 148 -17.48 12.42 -17.96
CA GLY A 148 -18.54 13.40 -17.87
C GLY A 148 -18.62 14.05 -16.47
N ALA A 149 -19.38 15.14 -16.39
CA ALA A 149 -19.56 15.89 -15.16
C ALA A 149 -20.30 15.09 -14.09
N THR A 150 -19.90 15.26 -12.84
CA THR A 150 -20.61 14.79 -11.66
C THR A 150 -21.14 15.98 -10.87
N ARG A 151 -22.33 15.85 -10.27
CA ARG A 151 -22.99 16.89 -9.49
C ARG A 151 -23.41 16.36 -8.13
N PRO A 152 -22.95 16.94 -7.02
CA PRO A 152 -23.31 16.50 -5.67
C PRO A 152 -24.82 16.48 -5.42
N GLU A 153 -25.57 17.39 -6.03
CA GLU A 153 -27.04 17.46 -5.90
C GLU A 153 -27.79 16.32 -6.61
N LEU A 154 -27.12 15.55 -7.46
CA LEU A 154 -27.66 14.39 -8.17
C LEU A 154 -27.25 13.05 -7.53
N GLU A 155 -26.45 13.10 -6.49
CA GLU A 155 -25.94 11.90 -5.83
C GLU A 155 -27.06 11.18 -5.05
N ASP A 156 -27.25 9.89 -5.34
CA ASP A 156 -28.12 8.98 -4.60
C ASP A 156 -27.38 7.69 -4.25
N ALA A 157 -26.74 7.69 -3.10
CA ALA A 157 -26.00 6.53 -2.60
C ALA A 157 -26.87 5.26 -2.46
N SER A 158 -28.21 5.40 -2.32
CA SER A 158 -29.12 4.27 -2.18
C SER A 158 -29.40 3.57 -3.50
N ALA A 159 -29.32 4.29 -4.61
CA ALA A 159 -29.54 3.74 -5.96
C ALA A 159 -28.33 2.99 -6.51
N GLY A 160 -27.12 3.30 -6.02
CA GLY A 160 -25.89 2.69 -6.49
C GLY A 160 -25.48 3.11 -7.91
N GLY A 161 -24.32 2.61 -8.38
CA GLY A 161 -23.85 2.82 -9.75
C GLY A 161 -23.66 4.30 -10.11
N GLU A 162 -24.20 4.69 -11.25
CA GLU A 162 -24.09 6.06 -11.79
C GLU A 162 -24.75 7.11 -10.91
N ALA A 163 -25.91 6.78 -10.35
CA ALA A 163 -26.64 7.67 -9.46
C ALA A 163 -25.85 7.90 -8.14
N ALA A 164 -25.15 6.90 -7.64
CA ALA A 164 -24.30 7.07 -6.46
C ALA A 164 -23.17 8.07 -6.69
N LEU A 165 -22.69 8.21 -7.92
CA LEU A 165 -21.64 9.15 -8.30
C LEU A 165 -22.17 10.51 -8.75
N GLY A 166 -23.50 10.69 -8.83
CA GLY A 166 -24.13 11.93 -9.26
C GLY A 166 -23.78 12.33 -10.71
N LEU A 167 -23.68 11.36 -11.63
CA LEU A 167 -23.42 11.65 -13.03
C LEU A 167 -24.52 12.55 -13.61
N ASP A 168 -24.11 13.64 -14.30
CA ASP A 168 -25.06 14.58 -14.90
C ASP A 168 -25.68 13.98 -16.17
N PRO A 169 -27.01 13.65 -16.17
CA PRO A 169 -27.66 13.07 -17.35
C PRO A 169 -27.83 14.05 -18.52
N GLN A 170 -27.54 15.33 -18.29
CA GLN A 170 -27.57 16.35 -19.34
C GLN A 170 -26.21 16.51 -20.04
N ASP A 171 -25.12 16.06 -19.42
CA ASP A 171 -23.81 16.05 -20.04
C ASP A 171 -23.67 14.84 -20.97
N PRO A 172 -23.39 15.06 -22.26
CA PRO A 172 -23.19 13.98 -23.24
C PRO A 172 -22.09 13.00 -22.82
N ALA A 173 -20.98 13.49 -22.23
CA ALA A 173 -19.87 12.65 -21.76
C ALA A 173 -20.24 11.79 -20.56
N SER A 174 -21.21 12.20 -19.71
CA SER A 174 -21.69 11.36 -18.61
C SER A 174 -22.54 10.17 -19.10
N LYS A 175 -23.16 10.27 -20.26
CA LYS A 175 -24.08 9.25 -20.79
C LYS A 175 -23.35 8.00 -21.26
N ASP A 176 -22.14 8.15 -21.76
CA ASP A 176 -21.34 7.05 -22.29
C ASP A 176 -20.33 6.48 -21.30
N ASP A 177 -20.14 7.14 -20.14
CA ASP A 177 -19.32 6.62 -19.06
C ASP A 177 -19.81 5.26 -18.53
N VAL A 178 -18.92 4.31 -18.31
CA VAL A 178 -19.23 2.99 -17.77
C VAL A 178 -18.91 2.93 -16.29
N VAL A 179 -19.90 2.70 -15.43
CA VAL A 179 -19.71 2.52 -13.98
C VAL A 179 -19.92 1.06 -13.57
N THR A 180 -18.99 0.51 -12.81
CA THR A 180 -19.02 -0.91 -12.39
C THR A 180 -18.46 -1.10 -10.98
N GLY A 181 -18.79 -2.21 -10.32
CA GLY A 181 -18.22 -2.64 -9.04
C GLY A 181 -16.96 -3.51 -9.16
N THR A 182 -16.52 -3.81 -10.40
CA THR A 182 -15.31 -4.60 -10.67
C THR A 182 -14.40 -3.80 -11.60
N MET A 183 -13.14 -3.60 -11.21
CA MET A 183 -12.15 -2.99 -12.10
C MET A 183 -11.70 -4.01 -13.14
N VAL A 184 -11.97 -3.78 -14.41
CA VAL A 184 -11.48 -4.63 -15.51
C VAL A 184 -10.40 -3.88 -16.27
N VAL A 185 -9.22 -4.48 -16.43
CA VAL A 185 -8.08 -3.82 -17.06
C VAL A 185 -7.28 -4.81 -17.93
N PRO A 186 -6.64 -4.34 -19.01
CA PRO A 186 -5.84 -5.21 -19.86
C PRO A 186 -4.46 -5.48 -19.25
N VAL A 187 -3.94 -6.69 -19.47
CA VAL A 187 -2.58 -7.08 -19.11
C VAL A 187 -1.54 -6.30 -19.95
N ASN A 188 -0.37 -6.00 -19.36
CA ASN A 188 0.77 -5.31 -19.99
C ASN A 188 0.45 -3.92 -20.56
N ARG A 189 -0.64 -3.31 -20.14
CA ARG A 189 -0.98 -1.93 -20.47
C ARG A 189 -1.07 -1.10 -19.20
N GLU A 190 -0.55 0.12 -19.25
CA GLU A 190 -0.61 1.03 -18.09
C GLU A 190 -2.05 1.44 -17.81
N VAL A 191 -2.38 1.46 -16.53
CA VAL A 191 -3.66 1.93 -15.99
C VAL A 191 -3.40 3.19 -15.19
N GLU A 192 -4.05 4.28 -15.56
CA GLU A 192 -4.11 5.51 -14.77
C GLU A 192 -5.33 5.44 -13.86
N VAL A 193 -5.11 5.47 -12.56
CA VAL A 193 -6.15 5.54 -11.54
C VAL A 193 -6.33 6.98 -11.11
N ILE A 194 -7.55 7.50 -11.24
CA ILE A 194 -7.95 8.79 -10.68
C ILE A 194 -8.76 8.51 -9.42
N LEU A 195 -8.09 8.57 -8.26
CA LEU A 195 -8.67 8.13 -7.00
C LEU A 195 -9.39 9.27 -6.27
N ARG A 196 -10.63 8.99 -5.87
CA ARG A 196 -11.52 9.91 -5.14
C ARG A 196 -12.17 9.22 -3.94
N ALA A 197 -12.61 10.00 -3.00
CA ALA A 197 -13.52 9.57 -1.92
C ALA A 197 -14.74 10.48 -1.87
N HIS A 198 -15.91 9.87 -1.68
CA HIS A 198 -17.18 10.60 -1.59
C HIS A 198 -17.44 11.15 -0.18
N ASP A 199 -17.21 10.35 0.85
CA ASP A 199 -17.67 10.58 2.21
C ASP A 199 -16.52 10.75 3.23
N VAL A 200 -15.77 9.70 3.50
CA VAL A 200 -14.66 9.68 4.46
C VAL A 200 -13.36 9.27 3.76
N ILE A 201 -12.25 9.27 4.48
CA ILE A 201 -11.00 8.74 3.94
C ILE A 201 -11.10 7.22 3.81
N HIS A 202 -10.81 6.71 2.61
CA HIS A 202 -10.59 5.30 2.29
C HIS A 202 -9.14 5.10 1.86
N SER A 203 -8.72 3.88 1.61
CA SER A 203 -7.41 3.60 0.99
C SER A 203 -7.58 2.46 -0.01
N LEU A 204 -7.39 2.76 -1.28
CA LEU A 204 -7.38 1.72 -2.31
C LEU A 204 -6.05 0.96 -2.22
N SER A 205 -6.12 -0.32 -1.89
CA SER A 205 -4.98 -1.21 -1.85
C SER A 205 -5.18 -2.37 -2.80
N LEU A 206 -4.21 -2.56 -3.71
CA LEU A 206 -4.11 -3.69 -4.63
C LEU A 206 -2.83 -4.46 -4.29
N PRO A 207 -2.86 -5.38 -3.30
CA PRO A 207 -1.65 -5.98 -2.74
C PRO A 207 -0.77 -6.70 -3.78
N ALA A 208 -1.38 -7.40 -4.74
CA ALA A 208 -0.64 -8.07 -5.81
C ALA A 208 0.05 -7.09 -6.78
N MET A 209 -0.47 -5.88 -6.91
CA MET A 209 0.12 -4.83 -7.76
C MET A 209 1.15 -3.96 -7.04
N ARG A 210 1.32 -4.13 -5.70
CA ARG A 210 2.12 -3.24 -4.83
C ARG A 210 1.65 -1.78 -4.88
N PHE A 211 0.37 -1.60 -5.15
CA PHE A 211 -0.28 -0.31 -5.26
C PHE A 211 -1.11 -0.04 -4.00
N LYS A 212 -0.91 1.11 -3.39
CA LYS A 212 -1.71 1.60 -2.27
C LYS A 212 -1.74 3.11 -2.25
N GLN A 213 -2.93 3.69 -2.11
CA GLN A 213 -3.12 5.13 -1.96
C GLN A 213 -4.40 5.44 -1.18
N ASP A 214 -4.30 6.43 -0.29
CA ASP A 214 -5.46 6.96 0.40
C ASP A 214 -6.32 7.79 -0.55
N ALA A 215 -7.61 7.52 -0.52
CA ALA A 215 -8.65 8.31 -1.18
C ALA A 215 -9.16 9.34 -0.18
N VAL A 216 -8.97 10.62 -0.48
CA VAL A 216 -9.30 11.73 0.43
C VAL A 216 -10.43 12.56 -0.15
N PRO A 217 -11.52 12.83 0.60
CA PRO A 217 -12.61 13.67 0.13
C PRO A 217 -12.12 15.04 -0.37
N GLY A 218 -12.64 15.45 -1.52
CA GLY A 218 -12.26 16.71 -2.16
C GLY A 218 -10.96 16.67 -2.99
N LEU A 219 -10.23 15.55 -3.00
CA LEU A 219 -9.04 15.38 -3.83
C LEU A 219 -9.29 14.43 -5.00
N ALA A 220 -8.60 14.68 -6.12
CA ALA A 220 -8.41 13.73 -7.22
C ALA A 220 -6.92 13.36 -7.26
N ILE A 221 -6.59 12.13 -6.93
CA ILE A 221 -5.21 11.67 -6.79
C ILE A 221 -4.89 10.76 -7.97
N HIS A 222 -3.92 11.16 -8.78
CA HIS A 222 -3.49 10.42 -9.96
C HIS A 222 -2.37 9.46 -9.60
N MET A 223 -2.53 8.21 -9.98
CA MET A 223 -1.55 7.15 -9.85
C MET A 223 -1.64 6.20 -11.03
N HIS A 224 -0.59 5.41 -11.24
CA HIS A 224 -0.59 4.45 -12.33
C HIS A 224 0.15 3.16 -11.97
N PHE A 225 -0.31 2.08 -12.54
CA PHE A 225 0.33 0.77 -12.46
C PHE A 225 0.18 0.00 -13.78
N THR A 226 1.03 -1.00 -14.00
CA THR A 226 0.92 -1.86 -15.17
C THR A 226 0.80 -3.31 -14.71
N PRO A 227 -0.37 -3.95 -14.85
CA PRO A 227 -0.53 -5.36 -14.52
C PRO A 227 0.25 -6.24 -15.50
N THR A 228 0.88 -7.32 -14.99
CA THR A 228 1.72 -8.23 -15.81
C THR A 228 1.18 -9.65 -15.89
N GLN A 229 0.12 -9.95 -15.17
CA GLN A 229 -0.49 -11.28 -15.14
C GLN A 229 -2.01 -11.15 -15.21
N GLU A 230 -2.63 -11.99 -16.03
CA GLU A 230 -4.08 -12.14 -16.09
C GLU A 230 -4.60 -12.85 -14.83
N GLY A 231 -5.83 -12.54 -14.44
CA GLY A 231 -6.50 -13.14 -13.29
C GLY A 231 -7.31 -12.15 -12.47
N ASP A 232 -7.88 -12.66 -11.39
CA ASP A 232 -8.67 -11.86 -10.45
C ASP A 232 -7.83 -11.55 -9.20
N PHE A 233 -7.70 -10.26 -8.89
CA PHE A 233 -6.91 -9.74 -7.78
C PHE A 233 -7.80 -8.94 -6.82
N ALA A 234 -7.45 -8.98 -5.53
CA ALA A 234 -8.18 -8.25 -4.52
C ALA A 234 -7.92 -6.73 -4.62
N ALA A 235 -9.00 -5.95 -4.52
CA ALA A 235 -8.98 -4.53 -4.21
C ALA A 235 -9.61 -4.35 -2.82
N VAL A 236 -8.85 -3.84 -1.85
CA VAL A 236 -9.32 -3.73 -0.46
C VAL A 236 -9.22 -2.31 0.05
N CYS A 237 -10.08 -1.97 1.01
CA CYS A 237 -9.92 -0.73 1.75
C CYS A 237 -8.94 -0.94 2.91
N ASP A 238 -7.88 -0.13 2.93
CA ASP A 238 -6.76 -0.26 3.89
C ASP A 238 -6.70 0.92 4.88
N GLN A 239 -7.77 1.72 4.93
CA GLN A 239 -7.96 2.81 5.90
C GLN A 239 -9.32 2.66 6.59
N LEU A 240 -9.32 2.69 7.93
CA LEU A 240 -10.56 2.55 8.69
C LEU A 240 -11.58 3.64 8.30
N CYS A 241 -12.64 3.22 7.62
CA CYS A 241 -13.65 4.10 7.05
C CYS A 241 -15.04 3.97 7.72
N GLY A 242 -15.17 3.15 8.76
CA GLY A 242 -16.41 2.97 9.52
C GLY A 242 -16.72 1.50 9.84
N LEU A 243 -17.93 1.22 10.32
CA LEU A 243 -18.32 -0.11 10.81
C LEU A 243 -18.27 -1.22 9.74
N GLY A 244 -18.46 -0.88 8.47
CA GLY A 244 -18.39 -1.81 7.35
C GLY A 244 -17.02 -1.92 6.68
N HIS A 245 -16.00 -1.28 7.22
CA HIS A 245 -14.65 -1.25 6.65
C HIS A 245 -14.12 -2.65 6.26
N TYR A 246 -14.30 -3.64 7.11
CA TYR A 246 -13.85 -5.02 6.87
C TYR A 246 -14.54 -5.71 5.69
N LYS A 247 -15.68 -5.19 5.21
CA LYS A 247 -16.43 -5.69 4.06
C LYS A 247 -16.12 -4.94 2.77
N MET A 248 -15.46 -3.79 2.86
CA MET A 248 -15.19 -2.94 1.71
C MET A 248 -14.05 -3.52 0.87
N HIS A 249 -14.43 -4.36 -0.09
CA HIS A 249 -13.54 -4.99 -1.04
C HIS A 249 -14.15 -5.00 -2.43
N GLY A 250 -13.31 -5.07 -3.44
CA GLY A 250 -13.66 -5.24 -4.85
C GLY A 250 -12.70 -6.20 -5.52
N ILE A 251 -12.87 -6.38 -6.81
CA ILE A 251 -12.03 -7.22 -7.64
C ILE A 251 -11.38 -6.36 -8.74
N VAL A 252 -10.10 -6.56 -8.96
CA VAL A 252 -9.40 -6.14 -10.18
C VAL A 252 -9.26 -7.35 -11.06
N LYS A 253 -9.99 -7.37 -12.16
CA LYS A 253 -9.93 -8.42 -13.17
C LYS A 253 -8.99 -7.99 -14.28
N VAL A 254 -7.84 -8.65 -14.37
CA VAL A 254 -6.87 -8.44 -15.44
C VAL A 254 -7.13 -9.45 -16.54
N VAL A 255 -7.35 -8.95 -17.74
CA VAL A 255 -7.71 -9.76 -18.92
C VAL A 255 -6.80 -9.44 -20.10
N SER A 256 -6.92 -10.19 -21.20
CA SER A 256 -6.25 -9.82 -22.46
C SER A 256 -6.78 -8.48 -22.99
N GLN A 257 -6.02 -7.82 -23.88
CA GLN A 257 -6.48 -6.58 -24.52
C GLN A 257 -7.77 -6.81 -25.30
N GLU A 258 -7.88 -7.92 -26.02
CA GLU A 258 -9.07 -8.26 -26.82
C GLU A 258 -10.31 -8.47 -25.94
N GLU A 259 -10.17 -9.12 -24.80
CA GLU A 259 -11.27 -9.32 -23.84
C GLU A 259 -11.69 -8.01 -23.18
N PHE A 260 -10.72 -7.14 -22.88
CA PHE A 260 -11.00 -5.81 -22.34
C PHE A 260 -11.80 -4.97 -23.33
N ASP A 261 -11.40 -4.93 -24.61
CA ASP A 261 -12.09 -4.15 -25.64
C ASP A 261 -13.52 -4.69 -25.87
N LYS A 262 -13.71 -6.02 -25.88
CA LYS A 262 -15.04 -6.63 -25.98
C LYS A 262 -15.92 -6.31 -24.76
N TRP A 263 -15.33 -6.38 -23.56
CA TRP A 263 -16.05 -6.07 -22.34
C TRP A 263 -16.50 -4.61 -22.31
N LEU A 264 -15.62 -3.67 -22.64
CA LEU A 264 -15.94 -2.25 -22.65
C LEU A 264 -17.03 -1.94 -23.68
N ALA A 265 -16.88 -2.42 -24.93
CA ALA A 265 -17.87 -2.24 -25.97
C ALA A 265 -19.25 -2.84 -25.61
N ALA A 266 -19.28 -3.99 -24.91
CA ALA A 266 -20.54 -4.57 -24.45
C ALA A 266 -21.22 -3.69 -23.39
N ARG A 267 -20.45 -3.08 -22.47
CA ARG A 267 -21.00 -2.15 -21.47
C ARG A 267 -21.50 -0.85 -22.07
N GLU A 268 -20.81 -0.33 -23.06
CA GLU A 268 -21.25 0.86 -23.81
C GLU A 268 -22.55 0.60 -24.58
N ALA A 269 -22.71 -0.59 -25.18
CA ALA A 269 -23.92 -0.97 -25.89
C ALA A 269 -25.15 -1.16 -24.97
N GLU A 270 -24.95 -1.53 -23.70
CA GLU A 270 -26.04 -1.62 -22.71
C GLU A 270 -26.64 -0.26 -22.35
N LYS A 271 -25.97 0.85 -22.70
CA LYS A 271 -26.41 2.23 -22.41
C LYS A 271 -27.11 2.94 -23.57
N GLN A 272 -27.01 2.38 -24.75
CA GLN A 272 -27.67 2.91 -25.97
C GLN A 272 -29.09 2.34 -26.11
#